data_73f305b21f5ad851a31940313834f3a7
#
_entry.id   73f305b21f5ad851a31940313834f3a7
#
_cell.length_a   1.000
_cell.length_b   1.000
_cell.length_c   1.000
_cell.angle_alpha   90.00
_cell.angle_beta   90.00
_cell.angle_gamma   90.00
#
_symmetry.space_group_name_H-M   'P 1'
#
loop_
_entity.id
_entity.type
_entity.pdbx_description
1 polymer ?
#
loop_
_entity_poly.entity_id
_entity_poly.type
_entity_poly.pdbx_seq_one_letter_code
_entity_poly.pdbx_strand_id
1 'polypeptide(L)'
;MKVASPPFDSLAVREMYDLWEMAFGPDIAPDITFDPLSGAEKNANDFRVYRVFIADQLGATAIVVAPIALPELGALGEVATHPEFRNRGLASGLCEQLLEDFQCQGGEAMFLGTVNPNAARIYERFGWSHIPDTKLMVNLAGNETPNEFLKSYFTDLDTPEAQV
;
A
#
# COMPACT_ATOMS: atom_id res chain seq x y z
N MET A 1 16.15 5.00 0.18
CA MET A 1 14.74 4.90 0.62
C MET A 1 14.68 5.06 2.12
N LYS A 2 13.62 5.69 2.63
CA LYS A 2 13.33 5.83 4.07
C LYS A 2 11.94 5.25 4.34
N VAL A 3 11.81 4.46 5.41
CA VAL A 3 10.53 3.93 5.88
C VAL A 3 10.26 4.52 7.26
N ALA A 4 9.06 5.01 7.48
CA ALA A 4 8.65 5.58 8.77
C ALA A 4 7.15 5.41 8.98
N SER A 5 6.75 5.40 10.26
CA SER A 5 5.34 5.38 10.68
C SER A 5 4.93 6.74 11.23
N PRO A 6 3.63 7.11 11.14
CA PRO A 6 3.11 8.32 11.74
C PRO A 6 3.33 8.37 13.28
N PRO A 7 3.33 9.57 13.87
CA PRO A 7 2.96 10.86 13.26
C PRO A 7 4.11 11.49 12.46
N PHE A 8 3.74 12.16 11.37
CA PHE A 8 4.66 12.98 10.60
C PHE A 8 4.47 14.46 10.95
N ASP A 9 5.54 15.24 10.84
CA ASP A 9 5.47 16.69 10.95
C ASP A 9 4.74 17.31 9.73
N SER A 10 4.32 18.56 9.88
CA SER A 10 3.56 19.26 8.85
C SER A 10 4.31 19.46 7.54
N LEU A 11 5.64 19.53 7.58
CA LEU A 11 6.46 19.68 6.38
C LEU A 11 6.46 18.38 5.58
N ALA A 12 6.72 17.25 6.23
CA ALA A 12 6.71 15.93 5.60
C ALA A 12 5.34 15.59 5.03
N VAL A 13 4.26 15.93 5.75
CA VAL A 13 2.88 15.77 5.26
C VAL A 13 2.66 16.59 3.98
N ARG A 14 3.06 17.87 3.98
CA ARG A 14 2.92 18.74 2.81
C ARG A 14 3.70 18.21 1.60
N GLU A 15 4.96 17.79 1.78
CA GLU A 15 5.76 17.22 0.70
C GLU A 15 5.10 15.99 0.04
N MET A 16 4.47 15.14 0.84
CA MET A 16 3.72 13.99 0.33
C MET A 16 2.47 14.42 -0.45
N TYR A 17 1.70 15.37 0.09
CA TYR A 17 0.52 15.90 -0.60
C TYR A 17 0.86 16.58 -1.93
N ASP A 18 1.91 17.40 -1.95
CA ASP A 18 2.36 18.06 -3.18
C ASP A 18 2.74 17.02 -4.26
N LEU A 19 3.40 15.92 -3.84
CA LEU A 19 3.70 14.82 -4.75
C LEU A 19 2.44 14.09 -5.25
N TRP A 20 1.49 13.83 -4.37
CA TRP A 20 0.25 13.12 -4.73
C TRP A 20 -0.64 13.97 -5.64
N GLU A 21 -0.75 15.28 -5.40
CA GLU A 21 -1.45 16.18 -6.28
C GLU A 21 -0.83 16.19 -7.70
N MET A 22 0.50 16.21 -7.79
CA MET A 22 1.20 16.09 -9.07
C MET A 22 0.99 14.72 -9.75
N ALA A 23 0.87 13.66 -8.99
CA ALA A 23 0.77 12.30 -9.52
C ALA A 23 -0.66 11.91 -9.91
N PHE A 24 -1.66 12.32 -9.11
CA PHE A 24 -3.05 11.86 -9.19
C PHE A 24 -4.03 12.97 -9.61
N GLY A 25 -3.61 14.23 -9.55
CA GLY A 25 -4.44 15.41 -9.84
C GLY A 25 -4.99 16.09 -8.58
N PRO A 26 -5.67 17.23 -8.75
CA PRO A 26 -6.07 18.11 -7.64
C PRO A 26 -7.26 17.60 -6.82
N ASP A 27 -7.94 16.55 -7.27
CA ASP A 27 -9.13 15.98 -6.60
C ASP A 27 -8.80 14.92 -5.55
N ILE A 28 -7.55 14.89 -5.06
CA ILE A 28 -7.19 14.03 -3.92
C ILE A 28 -7.97 14.53 -2.71
N ALA A 29 -8.70 13.62 -2.06
CA ALA A 29 -9.39 13.92 -0.82
C ALA A 29 -8.39 14.02 0.33
N PRO A 30 -7.91 15.21 0.72
CA PRO A 30 -6.87 15.37 1.73
C PRO A 30 -7.33 14.81 3.10
N ASP A 31 -8.63 14.87 3.37
CA ASP A 31 -9.20 14.48 4.67
C ASP A 31 -9.05 12.99 4.99
N ILE A 32 -9.01 12.12 3.96
CA ILE A 32 -8.92 10.66 4.17
C ILE A 32 -7.50 10.24 4.60
N THR A 33 -6.48 10.95 4.15
CA THR A 33 -5.08 10.56 4.38
C THR A 33 -4.43 11.39 5.50
N PHE A 34 -4.99 12.54 5.84
CA PHE A 34 -4.41 13.43 6.85
C PHE A 34 -4.44 12.79 8.25
N ASP A 35 -5.56 12.22 8.65
CA ASP A 35 -5.73 11.61 9.98
C ASP A 35 -4.74 10.45 10.22
N PRO A 36 -4.60 9.47 9.31
CA PRO A 36 -3.55 8.46 9.42
C PRO A 36 -2.14 9.03 9.53
N LEU A 37 -1.79 10.02 8.70
CA LEU A 37 -0.45 10.65 8.73
C LEU A 37 -0.19 11.44 10.02
N SER A 38 -1.23 11.94 10.69
CA SER A 38 -1.14 12.56 12.01
C SER A 38 -1.00 11.55 13.16
N GLY A 39 -1.18 10.26 12.87
CA GLY A 39 -1.12 9.16 13.84
C GLY A 39 -2.43 8.88 14.57
N ALA A 40 -3.56 9.38 14.08
CA ALA A 40 -4.88 9.15 14.70
C ALA A 40 -5.26 7.66 14.76
N GLU A 41 -4.80 6.87 13.78
CA GLU A 41 -5.14 5.44 13.65
C GLU A 41 -4.08 4.47 14.19
N LYS A 42 -3.00 4.96 14.78
CA LYS A 42 -1.84 4.14 15.21
C LYS A 42 -2.17 3.00 16.18
N ASN A 43 -3.31 3.05 16.86
CA ASN A 43 -3.76 1.99 17.78
C ASN A 43 -4.59 0.90 17.08
N ALA A 44 -5.04 1.14 15.84
CA ALA A 44 -5.83 0.21 15.06
C ALA A 44 -5.06 -0.36 13.87
N ASN A 45 -4.15 0.43 13.31
CA ASN A 45 -3.44 0.11 12.08
C ASN A 45 -1.92 0.31 12.24
N ASP A 46 -1.15 -0.64 11.74
CA ASP A 46 0.26 -0.44 11.41
C ASP A 46 0.33 0.28 10.07
N PHE A 47 0.80 1.52 10.10
CA PHE A 47 0.84 2.41 8.97
C PHE A 47 2.29 2.72 8.62
N ARG A 48 2.75 2.30 7.45
CA ARG A 48 4.14 2.47 7.02
C ARG A 48 4.21 3.27 5.72
N VAL A 49 4.96 4.36 5.75
CA VAL A 49 5.19 5.22 4.59
C VAL A 49 6.61 5.01 4.08
N TYR A 50 6.71 4.54 2.86
CA TYR A 50 7.94 4.38 2.10
C TYR A 50 8.18 5.63 1.28
N ARG A 51 9.35 6.25 1.43
CA ARG A 51 9.72 7.50 0.76
C ARG A 51 11.09 7.36 0.10
N VAL A 52 11.18 7.71 -1.16
CA VAL A 52 12.43 7.77 -1.92
C VAL A 52 12.78 9.23 -2.18
N PHE A 53 13.98 9.63 -1.81
CA PHE A 53 14.50 10.98 -2.05
C PHE A 53 15.59 10.92 -3.13
N ILE A 54 15.56 11.90 -4.05
CA ILE A 54 16.55 12.14 -5.08
C ILE A 54 17.08 13.55 -4.88
N ALA A 55 18.35 13.68 -4.54
CA ALA A 55 18.96 14.99 -4.22
C ALA A 55 18.11 15.85 -3.24
N ASP A 56 17.70 15.23 -2.13
CA ASP A 56 16.84 15.81 -1.07
C ASP A 56 15.41 16.15 -1.48
N GLN A 57 14.99 15.90 -2.73
CA GLN A 57 13.62 16.04 -3.18
C GLN A 57 12.86 14.71 -3.04
N LEU A 58 11.62 14.76 -2.56
CA LEU A 58 10.76 13.58 -2.50
C LEU A 58 10.43 13.11 -3.93
N GLY A 59 10.96 11.96 -4.31
CA GLY A 59 10.86 11.42 -5.67
C GLY A 59 9.76 10.37 -5.83
N ALA A 60 9.48 9.59 -4.80
CA ALA A 60 8.40 8.60 -4.84
C ALA A 60 7.93 8.24 -3.43
N THR A 61 6.67 7.80 -3.34
CA THR A 61 6.03 7.28 -2.13
C THR A 61 5.30 5.98 -2.40
N ALA A 62 5.07 5.22 -1.33
CA ALA A 62 4.08 4.16 -1.21
C ALA A 62 3.66 4.05 0.25
N ILE A 63 2.41 3.67 0.50
CA ILE A 63 1.89 3.48 1.86
C ILE A 63 1.39 2.05 1.99
N VAL A 64 1.80 1.37 3.05
CA VAL A 64 1.24 0.08 3.47
C VAL A 64 0.50 0.28 4.77
N VAL A 65 -0.73 -0.21 4.81
CA VAL A 65 -1.58 -0.22 6.01
C VAL A 65 -1.95 -1.66 6.31
N ALA A 66 -1.70 -2.11 7.54
CA ALA A 66 -2.13 -3.41 8.02
C ALA A 66 -2.91 -3.24 9.34
N PRO A 67 -4.12 -3.81 9.49
CA PRO A 67 -4.82 -3.78 10.75
C PRO A 67 -4.01 -4.52 11.83
N ILE A 68 -3.88 -3.95 13.02
CA ILE A 68 -3.13 -4.60 14.12
C ILE A 68 -3.80 -5.93 14.53
N ALA A 69 -5.13 -6.00 14.40
CA ALA A 69 -5.89 -7.20 14.72
C ALA A 69 -5.79 -8.32 13.65
N LEU A 70 -5.38 -7.98 12.42
CA LEU A 70 -5.26 -8.86 11.26
C LEU A 70 -3.97 -8.54 10.50
N PRO A 71 -2.79 -8.74 11.12
CA PRO A 71 -1.51 -8.30 10.57
C PRO A 71 -1.09 -9.07 9.30
N GLU A 72 -1.74 -10.20 9.03
CA GLU A 72 -1.57 -10.98 7.80
C GLU A 72 -2.18 -10.32 6.57
N LEU A 73 -3.08 -9.33 6.76
CA LEU A 73 -3.70 -8.55 5.69
C LEU A 73 -3.06 -7.17 5.58
N GLY A 74 -2.82 -6.72 4.36
CA GLY A 74 -2.32 -5.39 4.09
C GLY A 74 -3.04 -4.71 2.93
N ALA A 75 -3.00 -3.38 2.93
CA ALA A 75 -3.43 -2.55 1.81
C ALA A 75 -2.27 -1.68 1.35
N LEU A 76 -2.08 -1.61 0.03
CA LEU A 76 -1.12 -0.74 -0.62
C LEU A 76 -1.83 0.47 -1.23
N GLY A 77 -1.40 1.65 -0.87
CA GLY A 77 -1.92 2.90 -1.42
C GLY A 77 -0.80 3.92 -1.71
N GLU A 78 -1.20 5.03 -2.27
CA GLU A 78 -0.40 6.23 -2.51
C GLU A 78 0.95 5.95 -3.20
N VAL A 79 0.95 5.00 -4.16
CA VAL A 79 2.12 4.69 -4.98
C VAL A 79 2.26 5.79 -6.03
N ALA A 80 3.08 6.76 -5.71
CA ALA A 80 3.31 7.95 -6.53
C ALA A 80 4.78 8.10 -6.89
N THR A 81 5.04 8.61 -8.09
CA THR A 81 6.38 9.00 -8.53
C THR A 81 6.33 10.39 -9.15
N HIS A 82 7.21 11.27 -8.64
CA HIS A 82 7.37 12.62 -9.15
C HIS A 82 7.58 12.61 -10.68
N PRO A 83 6.90 13.45 -11.45
CA PRO A 83 6.95 13.44 -12.92
C PRO A 83 8.37 13.43 -13.49
N GLU A 84 9.29 14.21 -12.92
CA GLU A 84 10.68 14.31 -13.39
C GLU A 84 11.51 13.03 -13.10
N PHE A 85 11.05 12.16 -12.20
CA PHE A 85 11.76 10.94 -11.82
C PHE A 85 11.10 9.66 -12.32
N ARG A 86 10.04 9.78 -13.15
CA ARG A 86 9.41 8.63 -13.80
C ARG A 86 10.37 7.89 -14.72
N ASN A 87 10.05 6.63 -15.01
CA ASN A 87 10.85 5.73 -15.85
C ASN A 87 12.26 5.44 -15.30
N ARG A 88 12.51 5.64 -14.02
CA ARG A 88 13.76 5.33 -13.33
C ARG A 88 13.66 4.13 -12.38
N GLY A 89 12.56 3.38 -12.44
CA GLY A 89 12.36 2.19 -11.62
C GLY A 89 11.95 2.44 -10.17
N LEU A 90 11.65 3.70 -9.76
CA LEU A 90 11.37 4.03 -8.36
C LEU A 90 10.14 3.29 -7.82
N ALA A 91 9.03 3.26 -8.57
CA ALA A 91 7.83 2.52 -8.17
C ALA A 91 8.10 1.02 -8.06
N SER A 92 8.89 0.46 -8.99
CA SER A 92 9.29 -0.96 -8.96
C SER A 92 10.11 -1.28 -7.71
N GLY A 93 11.12 -0.45 -7.40
CA GLY A 93 11.94 -0.64 -6.19
C GLY A 93 11.15 -0.48 -4.90
N LEU A 94 10.14 0.41 -4.89
CA LEU A 94 9.20 0.51 -3.76
C LEU A 94 8.37 -0.77 -3.61
N CYS A 95 7.76 -1.26 -4.70
CA CYS A 95 6.95 -2.49 -4.68
C CYS A 95 7.75 -3.70 -4.20
N GLU A 96 8.99 -3.86 -4.66
CA GLU A 96 9.87 -4.94 -4.22
C GLU A 96 10.12 -4.90 -2.72
N GLN A 97 10.57 -3.75 -2.21
CA GLN A 97 10.92 -3.61 -0.80
C GLN A 97 9.72 -3.73 0.14
N LEU A 98 8.60 -3.09 -0.20
CA LEU A 98 7.41 -3.15 0.68
C LEU A 98 6.79 -4.54 0.75
N LEU A 99 6.85 -5.32 -0.34
CA LEU A 99 6.40 -6.72 -0.33
C LEU A 99 7.31 -7.58 0.53
N GLU A 100 8.64 -7.44 0.36
CA GLU A 100 9.61 -8.15 1.20
C GLU A 100 9.39 -7.83 2.67
N ASP A 101 9.27 -6.55 3.03
CA ASP A 101 9.05 -6.12 4.41
C ASP A 101 7.74 -6.67 4.98
N PHE A 102 6.66 -6.65 4.20
CA PHE A 102 5.34 -7.14 4.61
C PHE A 102 5.35 -8.66 4.83
N GLN A 103 5.89 -9.43 3.89
CA GLN A 103 5.96 -10.88 3.98
C GLN A 103 6.91 -11.34 5.09
N CYS A 104 8.05 -10.67 5.29
CA CYS A 104 8.96 -10.96 6.42
C CYS A 104 8.31 -10.76 7.80
N GLN A 105 7.25 -9.95 7.87
CA GLN A 105 6.47 -9.73 9.10
C GLN A 105 5.26 -10.67 9.23
N GLY A 106 5.13 -11.66 8.36
CA GLY A 106 4.02 -12.62 8.37
C GLY A 106 2.80 -12.19 7.56
N GLY A 107 2.94 -11.16 6.71
CA GLY A 107 1.87 -10.75 5.80
C GLY A 107 1.58 -11.82 4.75
N GLU A 108 0.30 -12.16 4.57
CA GLU A 108 -0.16 -13.20 3.65
C GLU A 108 -0.83 -12.64 2.40
N ALA A 109 -1.61 -11.58 2.55
CA ALA A 109 -2.34 -10.98 1.44
C ALA A 109 -2.26 -9.44 1.47
N MET A 110 -1.74 -8.85 0.41
CA MET A 110 -1.71 -7.39 0.22
C MET A 110 -2.63 -6.98 -0.91
N PHE A 111 -3.58 -6.11 -0.62
CA PHE A 111 -4.57 -5.61 -1.56
C PHE A 111 -4.21 -4.22 -2.08
N LEU A 112 -4.62 -3.92 -3.30
CA LEU A 112 -4.60 -2.56 -3.85
C LEU A 112 -5.78 -2.36 -4.81
N GLY A 113 -6.16 -1.10 -5.03
CA GLY A 113 -7.10 -0.70 -6.07
C GLY A 113 -6.39 0.12 -7.14
N THR A 114 -6.62 -0.19 -8.42
CA THR A 114 -6.13 0.64 -9.51
C THR A 114 -7.06 0.59 -10.71
N VAL A 115 -7.21 1.75 -11.37
CA VAL A 115 -7.87 1.88 -12.68
C VAL A 115 -6.86 2.24 -13.77
N ASN A 116 -5.59 2.42 -13.40
CA ASN A 116 -4.52 2.77 -14.32
C ASN A 116 -3.85 1.49 -14.87
N PRO A 117 -3.99 1.18 -16.17
CA PRO A 117 -3.45 -0.05 -16.75
C PRO A 117 -1.90 -0.10 -16.73
N ASN A 118 -1.24 1.06 -16.72
CA ASN A 118 0.22 1.09 -16.62
C ASN A 118 0.70 0.75 -15.21
N ALA A 119 -0.03 1.21 -14.19
CA ALA A 119 0.22 0.83 -12.80
C ALA A 119 -0.05 -0.66 -12.59
N ALA A 120 -1.18 -1.19 -13.09
CA ALA A 120 -1.51 -2.61 -13.01
C ALA A 120 -0.38 -3.50 -13.57
N ARG A 121 0.19 -3.16 -14.73
CA ARG A 121 1.32 -3.90 -15.32
C ARG A 121 2.58 -3.89 -14.44
N ILE A 122 2.79 -2.84 -13.65
CA ILE A 122 3.90 -2.82 -12.69
C ILE A 122 3.60 -3.83 -11.58
N TYR A 123 2.40 -3.80 -11.01
CA TYR A 123 2.01 -4.70 -9.94
C TYR A 123 2.01 -6.16 -10.38
N GLU A 124 1.50 -6.49 -11.57
CA GLU A 124 1.52 -7.85 -12.14
C GLU A 124 2.93 -8.45 -12.17
N ARG A 125 3.97 -7.65 -12.48
CA ARG A 125 5.37 -8.10 -12.51
C ARG A 125 5.89 -8.50 -11.12
N PHE A 126 5.26 -8.01 -10.05
CA PHE A 126 5.58 -8.35 -8.66
C PHE A 126 4.59 -9.35 -8.06
N GLY A 127 3.77 -10.01 -8.88
CA GLY A 127 2.90 -11.10 -8.46
C GLY A 127 1.51 -10.68 -7.99
N TRP A 128 1.12 -9.41 -8.17
CA TRP A 128 -0.30 -9.07 -7.97
C TRP A 128 -1.18 -9.66 -9.06
N SER A 129 -2.32 -10.19 -8.69
CA SER A 129 -3.34 -10.72 -9.58
C SER A 129 -4.65 -9.97 -9.41
N HIS A 130 -5.38 -9.78 -10.50
CA HIS A 130 -6.70 -9.17 -10.45
C HIS A 130 -7.69 -10.08 -9.72
N ILE A 131 -8.51 -9.48 -8.86
CA ILE A 131 -9.69 -10.14 -8.31
C ILE A 131 -10.81 -10.01 -9.35
N PRO A 132 -11.38 -11.13 -9.84
CA PRO A 132 -12.38 -11.11 -10.89
C PRO A 132 -13.55 -10.15 -10.60
N ASP A 133 -14.03 -9.48 -11.64
CA ASP A 133 -15.16 -8.54 -11.60
C ASP A 133 -14.98 -7.32 -10.68
N THR A 134 -13.74 -7.02 -10.29
CA THR A 134 -13.39 -5.86 -9.46
C THR A 134 -12.27 -5.00 -10.08
N LYS A 135 -12.00 -3.86 -9.46
CA LYS A 135 -10.82 -3.02 -9.73
C LYS A 135 -9.69 -3.28 -8.73
N LEU A 136 -9.81 -4.34 -7.96
CA LEU A 136 -8.84 -4.73 -6.95
C LEU A 136 -7.84 -5.73 -7.50
N MET A 137 -6.64 -5.66 -6.97
CA MET A 137 -5.59 -6.64 -7.14
C MET A 137 -5.12 -7.12 -5.78
N VAL A 138 -4.65 -8.36 -5.71
CA VAL A 138 -4.06 -8.94 -4.50
C VAL A 138 -2.73 -9.60 -4.82
N ASN A 139 -1.75 -9.42 -3.95
CA ASN A 139 -0.53 -10.20 -3.89
C ASN A 139 -0.65 -11.19 -2.73
N LEU A 140 -0.48 -12.46 -3.01
CA LEU A 140 -0.56 -13.54 -2.03
C LEU A 140 0.84 -14.11 -1.78
N ALA A 141 1.19 -14.34 -0.52
CA ALA A 141 2.44 -15.01 -0.16
C ALA A 141 2.42 -16.51 -0.54
N GLY A 142 1.23 -17.12 -0.60
CA GLY A 142 1.03 -18.52 -1.04
C GLY A 142 0.84 -18.66 -2.54
N ASN A 143 0.58 -19.90 -2.98
CA ASN A 143 0.33 -20.26 -4.38
C ASN A 143 -1.16 -20.33 -4.76
N GLU A 144 -2.02 -19.86 -3.88
CA GLU A 144 -3.48 -19.86 -4.07
C GLU A 144 -3.88 -18.82 -5.12
N THR A 145 -4.99 -19.07 -5.78
CA THR A 145 -5.65 -18.03 -6.58
C THR A 145 -6.36 -17.04 -5.67
N PRO A 146 -6.62 -15.79 -6.12
CA PRO A 146 -7.40 -14.82 -5.34
C PRO A 146 -8.74 -15.36 -4.83
N ASN A 147 -9.45 -16.11 -5.66
CA ASN A 147 -10.75 -16.70 -5.28
C ASN A 147 -10.63 -17.81 -4.24
N GLU A 148 -9.60 -18.65 -4.32
CA GLU A 148 -9.33 -19.70 -3.33
C GLU A 148 -8.98 -19.07 -1.98
N PHE A 149 -8.09 -18.09 -1.95
CA PHE A 149 -7.73 -17.36 -0.75
C PHE A 149 -8.95 -16.70 -0.09
N LEU A 150 -9.73 -15.90 -0.84
CA LEU A 150 -10.91 -15.23 -0.29
C LEU A 150 -11.93 -16.22 0.25
N LYS A 151 -12.17 -17.32 -0.45
CA LYS A 151 -13.11 -18.36 0.00
C LYS A 151 -12.64 -19.01 1.29
N SER A 152 -11.38 -19.41 1.39
CA SER A 152 -10.82 -20.04 2.58
C SER A 152 -10.83 -19.06 3.76
N TYR A 153 -10.36 -17.83 3.57
CA TYR A 153 -10.30 -16.81 4.59
C TYR A 153 -11.67 -16.50 5.23
N PHE A 154 -12.71 -16.30 4.39
CA PHE A 154 -14.06 -16.04 4.91
C PHE A 154 -14.74 -17.29 5.51
N THR A 155 -14.41 -18.49 5.05
CA THR A 155 -14.94 -19.72 5.64
C THR A 155 -14.38 -19.93 7.07
N ASP A 156 -13.11 -19.61 7.28
CA ASP A 156 -12.47 -19.72 8.58
C ASP A 156 -12.99 -18.69 9.59
N LEU A 157 -13.38 -17.50 9.13
CA LEU A 157 -14.00 -16.47 9.98
C LEU A 157 -15.41 -16.85 10.46
N ASP A 158 -16.13 -17.69 9.72
CA ASP A 158 -17.48 -18.14 10.07
C ASP A 158 -17.47 -19.31 11.09
N THR A 159 -16.30 -19.82 11.48
CA THR A 159 -16.20 -20.85 12.53
C THR A 159 -16.39 -20.24 13.91
N PRO A 160 -17.12 -20.91 14.84
CA PRO A 160 -17.39 -20.39 16.19
C PRO A 160 -16.15 -20.07 17.04
N GLU A 161 -14.98 -20.60 16.68
CA GLU A 161 -13.71 -20.36 17.36
C GLU A 161 -13.09 -18.99 17.01
N ALA A 162 -13.50 -18.36 15.92
CA ALA A 162 -13.04 -17.02 15.53
C ALA A 162 -13.79 -15.87 16.24
N GLN A 163 -14.75 -16.17 17.10
CA GLN A 163 -15.60 -15.20 17.81
C GLN A 163 -15.23 -15.02 19.31
N VAL A 164 -14.06 -15.47 19.75
CA VAL A 164 -13.61 -15.32 21.15
C VAL A 164 -12.64 -14.16 21.32
#